data_2e8d22aa1e1765163724082c2a4bd7bf
#
_entry.id   2e8d22aa1e1765163724082c2a4bd7bf
#
_cell.length_a   1.000
_cell.length_b   1.000
_cell.length_c   1.000
_cell.angle_alpha   90.00
_cell.angle_beta   90.00
_cell.angle_gamma   90.00
#
_symmetry.space_group_name_H-M   'P 1'
#
loop_
_entity.id
_entity.type
_entity.pdbx_description
1 polymer ?
#
loop_
_entity_poly.entity_id
_entity_poly.type
_entity_poly.pdbx_seq_one_letter_code
_entity_poly.pdbx_strand_id
1 'polypeptide(L)'
;MSNSVVELFAGVGGFHLAAKQSGWNVIWANQWEPGVKVQHAFDCYTKNFPDTVAVNEDIANVIRDVPKHDLLVGGFPCQDYSVAKGNRAQGIQGKKGVLWWEIARIVKLRKPPYALLENVDRLLKSPTSQRGRDYAIMLATFAELGYTVEWRVINAADYGYPQRRRRVFIFAWKNNTDWGKKYKKSKSKEEWLSKNGLFSSTFGTELEEMIEVDLEPQQTTLSEFTGEIKKNGKARKSSDPANNEKLLEISNNWQAYKLSPFSKAGIMSKGKVWTANYKAVYDGERKLLGDILEPKVNDQWFYLDDEETKSWEYQKGAKDEERTVKSSGFKFQYKEGALPFPDPLDRPSRTMITGEGGKSPSRFKHVVEDSTKKLRRLTPIEAERLNGFPDDWTLTDTMPLNFRYFCMGNALVVPLVAEMMKGIQ
;
A
#
# COMPACT_ATOMS: atom_id res chain seq x y z
N MET A 1 -3.04 27.45 1.03
CA MET A 1 -2.11 26.46 0.48
C MET A 1 -2.42 26.31 -1.00
N SER A 2 -1.45 26.01 -1.83
CA SER A 2 -1.67 25.85 -3.29
C SER A 2 -2.34 24.51 -3.64
N ASN A 3 -2.61 23.66 -2.65
CA ASN A 3 -3.12 22.30 -2.81
C ASN A 3 -2.30 21.44 -3.79
N SER A 4 -0.99 21.69 -3.84
CA SER A 4 -0.08 21.00 -4.76
C SER A 4 0.34 19.63 -4.22
N VAL A 5 0.31 18.62 -5.10
CA VAL A 5 0.68 17.23 -4.79
C VAL A 5 1.84 16.79 -5.66
N VAL A 6 2.75 16.04 -5.06
CA VAL A 6 3.72 15.20 -5.76
C VAL A 6 3.37 13.75 -5.53
N GLU A 7 3.26 12.96 -6.60
CA GLU A 7 2.97 11.53 -6.55
C GLU A 7 4.21 10.71 -6.91
N LEU A 8 4.61 9.80 -6.02
CA LEU A 8 5.71 8.87 -6.23
C LEU A 8 5.19 7.46 -6.47
N PHE A 9 5.87 6.72 -7.36
CA PHE A 9 5.50 5.34 -7.68
C PHE A 9 4.04 5.25 -8.16
N ALA A 10 3.68 6.18 -9.03
CA ALA A 10 2.30 6.52 -9.37
C ALA A 10 1.47 5.35 -9.95
N GLY A 11 2.13 4.30 -10.48
CA GLY A 11 1.44 3.20 -11.14
C GLY A 11 0.59 3.73 -12.28
N VAL A 12 -0.71 3.42 -12.26
CA VAL A 12 -1.68 3.92 -13.22
C VAL A 12 -2.45 5.16 -12.72
N GLY A 13 -1.94 5.86 -11.69
CA GLY A 13 -2.46 7.13 -11.21
C GLY A 13 -3.60 7.06 -10.20
N GLY A 14 -3.57 6.07 -9.31
CA GLY A 14 -4.62 5.93 -8.30
C GLY A 14 -4.69 7.09 -7.31
N PHE A 15 -3.55 7.57 -6.81
CA PHE A 15 -3.51 8.77 -5.97
C PHE A 15 -3.86 10.03 -6.73
N HIS A 16 -3.45 10.14 -8.02
CA HIS A 16 -3.81 11.28 -8.85
C HIS A 16 -5.34 11.39 -9.03
N LEU A 17 -5.98 10.27 -9.36
CA LEU A 17 -7.43 10.24 -9.51
C LEU A 17 -8.13 10.60 -8.18
N ALA A 18 -7.63 10.11 -7.05
CA ALA A 18 -8.12 10.48 -5.73
C ALA A 18 -7.89 11.98 -5.42
N ALA A 19 -6.73 12.52 -5.79
CA ALA A 19 -6.40 13.94 -5.67
C ALA A 19 -7.40 14.80 -6.44
N LYS A 20 -7.66 14.46 -7.70
CA LYS A 20 -8.66 15.15 -8.55
C LYS A 20 -10.05 15.14 -7.92
N GLN A 21 -10.48 13.99 -7.36
CA GLN A 21 -11.78 13.85 -6.68
C GLN A 21 -11.88 14.66 -5.37
N SER A 22 -10.76 15.00 -4.76
CA SER A 22 -10.66 15.68 -3.47
C SER A 22 -10.20 17.13 -3.56
N GLY A 23 -10.06 17.70 -4.77
CA GLY A 23 -9.69 19.11 -4.96
C GLY A 23 -8.20 19.41 -4.78
N TRP A 24 -7.35 18.39 -4.77
CA TRP A 24 -5.89 18.52 -4.84
C TRP A 24 -5.39 18.53 -6.28
N ASN A 25 -4.27 19.21 -6.53
CA ASN A 25 -3.66 19.34 -7.85
C ASN A 25 -2.30 18.62 -7.89
N VAL A 26 -2.19 17.53 -8.65
CA VAL A 26 -0.93 16.83 -8.85
C VAL A 26 -0.10 17.58 -9.88
N ILE A 27 0.99 18.18 -9.43
CA ILE A 27 1.89 19.01 -10.27
C ILE A 27 3.08 18.23 -10.83
N TRP A 28 3.39 17.08 -10.24
CA TRP A 28 4.51 16.24 -10.64
C TRP A 28 4.29 14.79 -10.19
N ALA A 29 4.66 13.85 -11.04
CA ALA A 29 4.56 12.43 -10.73
C ALA A 29 5.77 11.66 -11.24
N ASN A 30 6.11 10.57 -10.55
CA ASN A 30 7.14 9.63 -10.98
C ASN A 30 6.57 8.22 -11.06
N GLN A 31 6.80 7.58 -12.20
CA GLN A 31 6.53 6.16 -12.40
C GLN A 31 7.61 5.54 -13.25
N TRP A 32 8.25 4.50 -12.73
CA TRP A 32 9.27 3.75 -13.44
C TRP A 32 9.33 2.31 -12.95
N GLU A 33 9.46 1.37 -13.87
CA GLU A 33 9.59 -0.05 -13.56
C GLU A 33 10.96 -0.57 -14.03
N PRO A 34 11.84 -0.97 -13.10
CA PRO A 34 13.17 -1.43 -13.46
C PRO A 34 13.13 -2.74 -14.27
N GLY A 35 13.94 -2.80 -15.32
CA GLY A 35 14.16 -4.02 -16.11
C GLY A 35 13.07 -4.36 -17.12
N VAL A 36 12.06 -3.51 -17.32
CA VAL A 36 11.08 -3.67 -18.38
C VAL A 36 11.34 -2.68 -19.53
N LYS A 37 11.16 -3.14 -20.77
CA LYS A 37 11.38 -2.30 -21.96
C LYS A 37 10.21 -1.35 -22.23
N VAL A 38 8.99 -1.81 -22.03
CA VAL A 38 7.77 -1.01 -22.23
C VAL A 38 7.20 -0.64 -20.87
N GLN A 39 7.05 0.64 -20.62
CA GLN A 39 6.60 1.20 -19.34
C GLN A 39 5.08 1.37 -19.32
N HIS A 40 4.36 0.25 -19.42
CA HIS A 40 2.89 0.24 -19.59
C HIS A 40 2.14 1.06 -18.52
N ALA A 41 2.57 1.02 -17.27
CA ALA A 41 1.93 1.82 -16.21
C ALA A 41 2.15 3.31 -16.44
N PHE A 42 3.36 3.71 -16.86
CA PHE A 42 3.66 5.10 -17.22
C PHE A 42 2.85 5.57 -18.46
N ASP A 43 2.77 4.74 -19.49
CA ASP A 43 1.97 5.05 -20.70
C ASP A 43 0.49 5.24 -20.34
N CYS A 44 -0.04 4.37 -19.47
CA CYS A 44 -1.39 4.52 -18.93
C CYS A 44 -1.57 5.80 -18.12
N TYR A 45 -0.61 6.11 -17.26
CA TYR A 45 -0.62 7.33 -16.46
C TYR A 45 -0.68 8.58 -17.34
N THR A 46 0.24 8.71 -18.31
CA THR A 46 0.33 9.90 -19.18
C THR A 46 -0.87 10.03 -20.11
N LYS A 47 -1.47 8.91 -20.54
CA LYS A 47 -2.74 8.91 -21.30
C LYS A 47 -3.86 9.55 -20.48
N ASN A 48 -3.98 9.22 -19.20
CA ASN A 48 -5.07 9.69 -18.35
C ASN A 48 -4.83 11.07 -17.76
N PHE A 49 -3.55 11.52 -17.68
CA PHE A 49 -3.14 12.80 -17.11
C PHE A 49 -2.12 13.53 -18.01
N PRO A 50 -2.52 13.92 -19.21
CA PRO A 50 -1.60 14.50 -20.19
C PRO A 50 -0.99 15.84 -19.79
N ASP A 51 -1.67 16.58 -18.89
CA ASP A 51 -1.24 17.92 -18.46
C ASP A 51 -0.28 17.88 -17.26
N THR A 52 -0.01 16.69 -16.69
CA THR A 52 0.86 16.54 -15.52
C THR A 52 2.30 16.31 -15.95
N VAL A 53 3.24 16.95 -15.27
CA VAL A 53 4.68 16.65 -15.43
C VAL A 53 4.95 15.26 -14.88
N ALA A 54 4.95 14.26 -15.75
CA ALA A 54 5.23 12.87 -15.42
C ALA A 54 6.66 12.49 -15.84
N VAL A 55 7.40 11.83 -14.93
CA VAL A 55 8.80 11.45 -15.13
C VAL A 55 8.93 9.92 -15.10
N ASN A 56 9.46 9.35 -16.19
CA ASN A 56 9.76 7.93 -16.32
C ASN A 56 11.24 7.67 -16.15
N GLU A 57 11.71 7.70 -14.91
CA GLU A 57 13.11 7.50 -14.54
C GLU A 57 13.19 6.93 -13.11
N ASP A 58 14.31 6.27 -12.78
CA ASP A 58 14.56 5.88 -11.40
C ASP A 58 14.50 7.11 -10.48
N ILE A 59 13.66 7.05 -9.47
CA ILE A 59 13.48 8.18 -8.54
C ILE A 59 14.78 8.61 -7.88
N ALA A 60 15.74 7.72 -7.69
CA ALA A 60 17.07 8.03 -7.15
C ALA A 60 17.84 9.03 -8.00
N ASN A 61 17.58 9.07 -9.31
CA ASN A 61 18.27 9.98 -10.25
C ASN A 61 17.62 11.36 -10.30
N VAL A 62 16.30 11.46 -10.01
CA VAL A 62 15.47 12.66 -10.22
C VAL A 62 14.99 13.32 -8.93
N ILE A 63 15.51 12.94 -7.76
CA ILE A 63 15.13 13.55 -6.47
C ILE A 63 15.21 15.08 -6.48
N ARG A 64 16.20 15.64 -7.18
CA ARG A 64 16.40 17.10 -7.24
C ARG A 64 15.40 17.81 -8.13
N ASP A 65 14.74 17.09 -9.02
CA ASP A 65 13.75 17.64 -9.95
C ASP A 65 12.35 17.67 -9.33
N VAL A 66 12.14 16.95 -8.22
CA VAL A 66 10.88 16.99 -7.47
C VAL A 66 10.60 18.44 -7.02
N PRO A 67 9.50 19.07 -7.41
CA PRO A 67 9.21 20.47 -7.03
C PRO A 67 8.81 20.60 -5.55
N LYS A 68 8.73 21.83 -5.03
CA LYS A 68 8.06 22.10 -3.75
C LYS A 68 6.58 21.79 -3.88
N HIS A 69 6.00 21.21 -2.85
CA HIS A 69 4.60 20.77 -2.83
C HIS A 69 4.04 20.78 -1.40
N ASP A 70 2.72 20.74 -1.30
CA ASP A 70 2.04 20.74 -0.01
C ASP A 70 1.80 19.31 0.52
N LEU A 71 1.56 18.35 -0.38
CA LEU A 71 1.31 16.97 -0.03
C LEU A 71 2.16 16.02 -0.89
N LEU A 72 2.91 15.15 -0.23
CA LEU A 72 3.59 14.01 -0.87
C LEU A 72 2.70 12.78 -0.78
N VAL A 73 2.41 12.12 -1.89
CA VAL A 73 1.68 10.85 -1.90
C VAL A 73 2.48 9.75 -2.60
N GLY A 74 2.23 8.49 -2.24
CA GLY A 74 2.83 7.37 -2.93
C GLY A 74 2.52 6.01 -2.29
N GLY A 75 2.33 5.01 -3.16
CA GLY A 75 2.28 3.60 -2.80
C GLY A 75 3.62 2.94 -3.09
N PHE A 76 4.53 2.89 -2.13
CA PHE A 76 5.87 2.35 -2.40
C PHE A 76 5.87 0.82 -2.44
N PRO A 77 6.67 0.20 -3.33
CA PRO A 77 6.68 -1.24 -3.53
C PRO A 77 7.01 -2.04 -2.27
N CYS A 78 6.19 -3.07 -2.00
CA CYS A 78 6.30 -3.94 -0.82
C CYS A 78 7.06 -5.25 -1.08
N GLN A 79 7.70 -5.42 -2.22
CA GLN A 79 8.20 -6.74 -2.65
C GLN A 79 9.27 -7.34 -1.73
N ASP A 80 9.98 -6.52 -0.95
CA ASP A 80 10.91 -7.01 0.06
C ASP A 80 10.26 -7.21 1.43
N TYR A 81 9.00 -6.76 1.61
CA TYR A 81 8.17 -7.00 2.79
C TYR A 81 7.22 -8.20 2.60
N SER A 82 7.22 -8.87 1.45
CA SER A 82 6.29 -9.95 1.13
C SER A 82 6.71 -11.28 1.75
N VAL A 83 5.75 -11.95 2.42
CA VAL A 83 5.91 -13.33 2.93
C VAL A 83 6.13 -14.36 1.82
N ALA A 84 5.77 -14.04 0.56
CA ALA A 84 6.00 -14.93 -0.58
C ALA A 84 7.49 -15.25 -0.80
N LYS A 85 8.42 -14.44 -0.29
CA LYS A 85 9.87 -14.69 -0.34
C LYS A 85 10.41 -15.48 0.87
N GLY A 86 9.56 -15.83 1.85
CA GLY A 86 9.97 -16.57 3.05
C GLY A 86 11.17 -15.92 3.77
N ASN A 87 12.13 -16.73 4.20
CA ASN A 87 13.35 -16.26 4.90
C ASN A 87 14.30 -15.38 4.05
N ARG A 88 13.97 -15.10 2.78
CA ARG A 88 14.75 -14.22 1.88
C ARG A 88 14.24 -12.79 1.86
N ALA A 89 13.18 -12.45 2.57
CA ALA A 89 12.69 -11.08 2.69
C ALA A 89 13.67 -10.27 3.55
N GLN A 90 14.37 -9.32 2.92
CA GLN A 90 15.40 -8.48 3.56
C GLN A 90 14.83 -7.16 4.11
N GLY A 91 13.53 -6.91 3.91
CA GLY A 91 12.87 -5.69 4.36
C GLY A 91 13.55 -4.42 3.82
N ILE A 92 13.76 -3.44 4.70
CA ILE A 92 14.37 -2.14 4.35
C ILE A 92 15.84 -2.25 3.89
N GLN A 93 16.51 -3.36 4.17
CA GLN A 93 17.88 -3.64 3.71
C GLN A 93 17.93 -4.30 2.32
N GLY A 94 16.79 -4.77 1.79
CA GLY A 94 16.71 -5.33 0.46
C GLY A 94 16.80 -4.28 -0.64
N LYS A 95 17.13 -4.70 -1.87
CA LYS A 95 17.25 -3.79 -3.03
C LYS A 95 16.02 -2.89 -3.26
N LYS A 96 14.83 -3.31 -2.86
CA LYS A 96 13.56 -2.55 -2.98
C LYS A 96 13.17 -1.81 -1.69
N GLY A 97 13.74 -2.14 -0.55
CA GLY A 97 13.68 -1.35 0.67
C GLY A 97 14.39 0.00 0.54
N VAL A 98 15.27 0.13 -0.45
CA VAL A 98 15.94 1.37 -0.83
C VAL A 98 14.94 2.49 -1.17
N LEU A 99 13.75 2.17 -1.72
CA LEU A 99 12.77 3.19 -2.12
C LEU A 99 12.19 3.97 -0.94
N TRP A 100 12.15 3.40 0.26
CA TRP A 100 11.84 4.17 1.47
C TRP A 100 12.85 5.32 1.67
N TRP A 101 14.12 5.06 1.43
CA TRP A 101 15.15 6.07 1.61
C TRP A 101 15.04 7.22 0.59
N GLU A 102 14.55 6.93 -0.62
CA GLU A 102 14.28 7.98 -1.61
C GLU A 102 13.12 8.88 -1.14
N ILE A 103 12.04 8.30 -0.56
CA ILE A 103 10.97 9.07 0.09
C ILE A 103 11.56 9.95 1.20
N ALA A 104 12.38 9.38 2.09
CA ALA A 104 13.00 10.11 3.19
C ALA A 104 13.90 11.26 2.71
N ARG A 105 14.65 11.06 1.61
CA ARG A 105 15.46 12.09 0.96
C ARG A 105 14.62 13.23 0.41
N ILE A 106 13.51 12.91 -0.26
CA ILE A 106 12.58 13.92 -0.80
C ILE A 106 11.94 14.70 0.35
N VAL A 107 11.45 14.01 1.40
CA VAL A 107 10.89 14.66 2.59
C VAL A 107 11.90 15.57 3.25
N LYS A 108 13.16 15.16 3.37
CA LYS A 108 14.25 15.99 3.91
C LYS A 108 14.54 17.21 3.04
N LEU A 109 14.57 17.03 1.72
CA LEU A 109 14.93 18.08 0.74
C LEU A 109 13.79 19.10 0.58
N ARG A 110 12.55 18.62 0.36
CA ARG A 110 11.40 19.45 0.01
C ARG A 110 10.59 19.89 1.21
N LYS A 111 10.65 19.14 2.31
CA LYS A 111 9.96 19.43 3.57
C LYS A 111 8.48 19.71 3.39
N PRO A 112 7.72 18.84 2.68
CA PRO A 112 6.30 19.06 2.47
C PRO A 112 5.56 19.21 3.82
N PRO A 113 4.50 20.03 3.92
CA PRO A 113 3.64 20.09 5.09
C PRO A 113 3.09 18.71 5.48
N TYR A 114 2.71 17.91 4.48
CA TYR A 114 2.02 16.65 4.64
C TYR A 114 2.60 15.54 3.76
N ALA A 115 2.47 14.29 4.22
CA ALA A 115 2.69 13.11 3.39
C ALA A 115 1.60 12.07 3.69
N LEU A 116 1.03 11.45 2.65
CA LEU A 116 0.09 10.32 2.74
C LEU A 116 0.64 9.16 1.92
N LEU A 117 1.08 8.12 2.60
CA LEU A 117 1.70 6.94 2.00
C LEU A 117 0.82 5.71 2.18
N GLU A 118 0.89 4.80 1.22
CA GLU A 118 0.18 3.51 1.26
C GLU A 118 1.16 2.35 1.17
N ASN A 119 0.83 1.26 1.87
CA ASN A 119 1.52 -0.02 1.72
C ASN A 119 0.62 -1.19 2.17
N VAL A 120 1.11 -2.42 1.98
CA VAL A 120 0.45 -3.59 2.55
C VAL A 120 0.55 -3.59 4.08
N ASP A 121 -0.47 -4.13 4.76
CA ASP A 121 -0.53 -4.19 6.24
C ASP A 121 0.64 -4.97 6.88
N ARG A 122 1.28 -5.84 6.10
CA ARG A 122 2.47 -6.60 6.53
C ARG A 122 3.69 -5.73 6.79
N LEU A 123 3.74 -4.51 6.27
CA LEU A 123 4.78 -3.53 6.59
C LEU A 123 4.96 -3.37 8.11
N LEU A 124 3.85 -3.35 8.87
CA LEU A 124 3.89 -3.25 10.33
C LEU A 124 4.58 -4.44 11.02
N LYS A 125 4.82 -5.52 10.30
CA LYS A 125 5.42 -6.76 10.80
C LYS A 125 6.72 -7.13 10.09
N SER A 126 7.28 -6.22 9.28
CA SER A 126 8.51 -6.44 8.53
C SER A 126 9.76 -6.12 9.36
N PRO A 127 10.86 -6.85 9.16
CA PRO A 127 11.00 -8.11 8.44
C PRO A 127 10.54 -9.31 9.30
N THR A 128 10.47 -10.49 8.70
CA THR A 128 10.01 -11.69 9.40
C THR A 128 10.91 -12.06 10.60
N SER A 129 12.21 -11.82 10.48
CA SER A 129 13.23 -12.13 11.52
C SER A 129 13.23 -11.15 12.70
N GLN A 130 12.80 -9.89 12.47
CA GLN A 130 12.80 -8.81 13.47
C GLN A 130 11.50 -8.00 13.31
N ARG A 131 10.40 -8.60 13.70
CA ARG A 131 9.05 -8.11 13.39
C ARG A 131 8.81 -6.69 13.90
N GLY A 132 8.49 -5.79 12.95
CA GLY A 132 8.21 -4.38 13.21
C GLY A 132 9.42 -3.43 13.05
N ARG A 133 10.65 -3.96 12.94
CA ARG A 133 11.87 -3.15 12.83
C ARG A 133 11.79 -2.11 11.70
N ASP A 134 11.39 -2.54 10.51
CA ASP A 134 11.38 -1.65 9.35
C ASP A 134 10.41 -0.49 9.52
N TYR A 135 9.25 -0.78 10.11
CA TYR A 135 8.28 0.28 10.41
C TYR A 135 8.76 1.22 11.53
N ALA A 136 9.44 0.68 12.54
CA ALA A 136 10.08 1.50 13.59
C ALA A 136 11.11 2.48 12.99
N ILE A 137 11.93 2.03 12.04
CA ILE A 137 12.89 2.87 11.33
C ILE A 137 12.17 3.98 10.53
N MET A 138 11.06 3.67 9.88
CA MET A 138 10.26 4.67 9.15
C MET A 138 9.72 5.74 10.10
N LEU A 139 9.15 5.34 11.23
CA LEU A 139 8.65 6.26 12.25
C LEU A 139 9.77 7.14 12.84
N ALA A 140 10.91 6.53 13.18
CA ALA A 140 12.06 7.25 13.70
C ALA A 140 12.59 8.26 12.67
N THR A 141 12.65 7.90 11.39
CA THR A 141 13.05 8.82 10.32
C THR A 141 12.14 10.04 10.24
N PHE A 142 10.82 9.83 10.29
CA PHE A 142 9.87 10.94 10.31
C PHE A 142 10.00 11.82 11.56
N ALA A 143 10.20 11.20 12.74
CA ALA A 143 10.40 11.94 14.00
C ALA A 143 11.57 12.91 13.89
N GLU A 144 12.69 12.46 13.32
CA GLU A 144 13.88 13.27 13.08
C GLU A 144 13.70 14.41 12.11
N LEU A 145 12.92 14.16 11.08
CA LEU A 145 12.57 15.18 10.11
C LEU A 145 11.52 16.18 10.65
N GLY A 146 11.10 16.02 11.91
CA GLY A 146 10.18 16.93 12.60
C GLY A 146 8.69 16.69 12.28
N TYR A 147 8.34 15.45 11.93
CA TYR A 147 6.95 15.06 11.65
C TYR A 147 6.35 14.28 12.80
N THR A 148 5.07 14.44 12.98
CA THR A 148 4.18 13.51 13.70
C THR A 148 3.52 12.60 12.66
N VAL A 149 3.31 11.33 13.01
CA VAL A 149 2.81 10.30 12.07
C VAL A 149 1.63 9.58 12.70
N GLU A 150 0.50 9.55 12.01
CA GLU A 150 -0.63 8.66 12.28
C GLU A 150 -0.68 7.56 11.22
N TRP A 151 -1.01 6.32 11.62
CA TRP A 151 -1.25 5.25 10.67
C TRP A 151 -2.51 4.47 11.00
N ARG A 152 -3.06 3.85 9.96
CA ARG A 152 -4.19 2.94 10.11
C ARG A 152 -4.17 1.85 9.05
N VAL A 153 -4.39 0.61 9.49
CA VAL A 153 -4.66 -0.51 8.59
C VAL A 153 -6.14 -0.52 8.29
N ILE A 154 -6.53 -0.16 7.09
CA ILE A 154 -7.92 -0.08 6.65
C ILE A 154 -8.22 -1.22 5.68
N ASN A 155 -9.34 -1.93 5.91
CA ASN A 155 -9.92 -2.82 4.92
C ASN A 155 -11.08 -2.09 4.24
N ALA A 156 -10.97 -1.87 2.94
CA ALA A 156 -11.95 -1.08 2.19
C ALA A 156 -13.40 -1.60 2.33
N ALA A 157 -13.59 -2.91 2.38
CA ALA A 157 -14.92 -3.50 2.54
C ALA A 157 -15.58 -3.15 3.88
N ASP A 158 -14.82 -2.82 4.91
CA ASP A 158 -15.37 -2.44 6.21
C ASP A 158 -16.09 -1.07 6.14
N TYR A 159 -15.79 -0.29 5.10
CA TYR A 159 -16.36 1.05 4.85
C TYR A 159 -17.17 1.13 3.54
N GLY A 160 -17.80 0.02 3.14
CA GLY A 160 -18.77 -0.01 2.05
C GLY A 160 -18.20 -0.23 0.64
N TYR A 161 -16.90 -0.42 0.48
CA TYR A 161 -16.31 -0.67 -0.85
C TYR A 161 -16.39 -2.15 -1.25
N PRO A 162 -16.43 -2.47 -2.56
CA PRO A 162 -16.76 -3.82 -3.04
C PRO A 162 -15.62 -4.83 -2.90
N GLN A 163 -14.49 -4.46 -2.32
CA GLN A 163 -13.32 -5.33 -2.19
C GLN A 163 -12.77 -5.36 -0.76
N ARG A 164 -12.51 -6.56 -0.23
CA ARG A 164 -11.78 -6.76 1.03
C ARG A 164 -10.28 -6.51 0.82
N ARG A 165 -9.91 -5.25 0.58
CA ARG A 165 -8.54 -4.80 0.35
C ARG A 165 -8.00 -4.12 1.58
N ARG A 166 -7.09 -4.81 2.27
CA ARG A 166 -6.46 -4.31 3.49
C ARG A 166 -5.12 -3.66 3.17
N ARG A 167 -4.97 -2.39 3.60
CA ARG A 167 -3.75 -1.60 3.41
C ARG A 167 -3.45 -0.78 4.66
N VAL A 168 -2.18 -0.54 4.92
CA VAL A 168 -1.76 0.48 5.88
C VAL A 168 -1.62 1.81 5.16
N PHE A 169 -2.29 2.82 5.70
CA PHE A 169 -2.12 4.22 5.32
C PHE A 169 -1.34 4.93 6.41
N ILE A 170 -0.41 5.78 6.00
CA ILE A 170 0.52 6.50 6.86
C ILE A 170 0.40 7.97 6.54
N PHE A 171 -0.14 8.74 7.47
CA PHE A 171 -0.28 10.20 7.35
C PHE A 171 0.75 10.88 8.24
N ALA A 172 1.64 11.65 7.64
CA ALA A 172 2.66 12.41 8.34
C ALA A 172 2.44 13.91 8.13
N TRP A 173 2.60 14.70 9.19
CA TRP A 173 2.50 16.15 9.13
C TRP A 173 3.59 16.83 9.95
N LYS A 174 4.00 18.01 9.50
CA LYS A 174 4.92 18.85 10.27
C LYS A 174 4.23 19.46 11.50
N ASN A 175 4.97 19.57 12.58
CA ASN A 175 4.46 20.08 13.86
C ASN A 175 4.01 21.56 13.84
N ASN A 176 4.38 22.32 12.81
CA ASN A 176 4.00 23.71 12.62
C ASN A 176 2.81 23.92 11.66
N THR A 177 2.22 22.86 11.13
CA THR A 177 1.02 22.87 10.27
C THR A 177 -0.26 22.98 11.09
N ASP A 178 -1.41 23.14 10.42
CA ASP A 178 -2.71 23.16 11.09
C ASP A 178 -3.03 21.82 11.74
N TRP A 179 -2.66 20.70 11.12
CA TRP A 179 -2.72 19.38 11.75
C TRP A 179 -1.83 19.29 13.00
N GLY A 180 -0.62 19.87 12.96
CA GLY A 180 0.25 19.96 14.12
C GLY A 180 -0.34 20.79 15.25
N LYS A 181 -1.01 21.92 14.93
CA LYS A 181 -1.74 22.74 15.90
C LYS A 181 -2.95 22.01 16.50
N LYS A 182 -3.74 21.33 15.63
CA LYS A 182 -4.88 20.48 16.03
C LYS A 182 -4.44 19.37 16.98
N TYR A 183 -3.35 18.66 16.63
CA TYR A 183 -2.80 17.61 17.48
C TYR A 183 -2.35 18.11 18.87
N LYS A 184 -1.69 19.27 18.95
CA LYS A 184 -1.29 19.87 20.23
C LYS A 184 -2.46 20.21 21.14
N LYS A 185 -3.65 20.48 20.57
CA LYS A 185 -4.88 20.79 21.33
C LYS A 185 -5.66 19.54 21.72
N SER A 186 -5.32 18.37 21.20
CA SER A 186 -5.99 17.13 21.58
C SER A 186 -5.73 16.79 23.05
N LYS A 187 -6.78 16.38 23.75
CA LYS A 187 -6.72 16.07 25.19
C LYS A 187 -5.94 14.80 25.49
N SER A 188 -6.06 13.80 24.60
CA SER A 188 -5.38 12.52 24.75
C SER A 188 -5.04 11.88 23.41
N LYS A 189 -4.18 10.86 23.41
CA LYS A 189 -3.88 10.04 22.23
C LYS A 189 -5.07 9.15 21.83
N GLU A 190 -5.80 8.70 22.83
CA GLU A 190 -7.03 7.94 22.62
C GLU A 190 -8.10 8.78 21.90
N GLU A 191 -8.37 10.01 22.34
CA GLU A 191 -9.27 10.93 21.67
C GLU A 191 -8.81 11.21 20.22
N TRP A 192 -7.50 11.34 20.01
CA TRP A 192 -6.97 11.51 18.67
C TRP A 192 -7.28 10.32 17.78
N LEU A 193 -6.91 9.12 18.20
CA LEU A 193 -7.08 7.91 17.40
C LEU A 193 -8.54 7.47 17.26
N SER A 194 -9.45 7.90 18.16
CA SER A 194 -10.88 7.55 18.11
C SER A 194 -11.75 8.58 17.40
N LYS A 195 -11.36 9.89 17.36
CA LYS A 195 -12.24 10.96 16.88
C LYS A 195 -11.54 12.04 16.04
N ASN A 196 -10.37 12.51 16.45
CA ASN A 196 -9.80 13.75 15.94
C ASN A 196 -8.71 13.56 14.87
N GLY A 197 -8.11 12.39 14.77
CA GLY A 197 -7.11 12.05 13.76
C GLY A 197 -7.71 11.99 12.36
N LEU A 198 -6.88 12.00 11.34
CA LEU A 198 -7.32 11.92 9.95
C LEU A 198 -8.23 10.70 9.73
N PHE A 199 -7.73 9.54 10.14
CA PHE A 199 -8.46 8.31 9.84
C PHE A 199 -9.72 8.14 10.68
N SER A 200 -9.74 8.60 11.93
CA SER A 200 -10.91 8.48 12.79
C SER A 200 -11.98 9.54 12.49
N SER A 201 -11.59 10.72 12.00
CA SER A 201 -12.56 11.72 11.56
C SER A 201 -13.19 11.41 10.19
N THR A 202 -12.49 10.60 9.38
CA THR A 202 -12.98 10.18 8.05
C THR A 202 -13.75 8.85 8.11
N PHE A 203 -13.29 7.92 8.95
CA PHE A 203 -13.81 6.54 9.02
C PHE A 203 -14.22 6.20 10.45
N GLY A 204 -15.47 5.85 10.66
CA GLY A 204 -16.01 5.49 11.96
C GLY A 204 -15.17 4.40 12.65
N THR A 205 -14.84 4.61 13.91
CA THR A 205 -13.84 3.84 14.64
C THR A 205 -14.22 3.66 16.09
N GLU A 206 -14.16 2.42 16.58
CA GLU A 206 -14.19 2.05 17.99
C GLU A 206 -12.82 1.47 18.36
N LEU A 207 -12.08 2.16 19.24
CA LEU A 207 -10.76 1.69 19.69
C LEU A 207 -10.88 0.59 20.71
N GLU A 208 -9.98 -0.38 20.62
CA GLU A 208 -9.64 -1.32 21.69
C GLU A 208 -8.56 -0.69 22.60
N GLU A 209 -8.10 -1.46 23.61
CA GLU A 209 -7.07 -1.02 24.52
C GLU A 209 -5.82 -0.49 23.80
N MET A 210 -5.35 0.67 24.23
CA MET A 210 -4.17 1.32 23.68
C MET A 210 -2.93 0.95 24.48
N ILE A 211 -1.84 0.66 23.78
CA ILE A 211 -0.53 0.42 24.36
C ILE A 211 0.47 1.51 23.94
N GLU A 212 1.35 1.88 24.86
CA GLU A 212 2.51 2.73 24.57
C GLU A 212 3.71 1.86 24.20
N VAL A 213 4.40 2.25 23.14
CA VAL A 213 5.62 1.58 22.67
C VAL A 213 6.74 2.60 22.69
N ASP A 214 7.76 2.32 23.46
CA ASP A 214 8.98 3.09 23.39
C ASP A 214 9.85 2.56 22.25
N LEU A 215 10.17 3.45 21.32
CA LEU A 215 11.10 3.12 20.26
C LEU A 215 12.55 3.34 20.77
N GLU A 216 12.95 2.93 21.96
CA GLU A 216 14.36 2.97 22.37
C GLU A 216 15.23 2.15 21.38
N PRO A 217 16.40 2.59 21.05
CA PRO A 217 17.33 3.58 21.62
C PRO A 217 17.22 5.01 21.07
N GLN A 218 16.05 5.52 20.90
CA GLN A 218 15.78 6.76 20.17
C GLN A 218 15.83 8.03 20.99
N GLN A 219 16.06 7.94 22.28
CA GLN A 219 16.14 9.12 23.14
C GLN A 219 17.41 9.94 22.93
N THR A 220 18.31 9.46 22.12
CA THR A 220 19.51 10.23 21.83
C THR A 220 19.29 11.05 20.58
N THR A 221 19.38 12.36 20.72
CA THR A 221 19.41 13.32 19.60
C THR A 221 20.25 12.79 18.46
N LEU A 222 19.68 12.73 17.26
CA LEU A 222 20.43 12.44 16.05
C LEU A 222 21.46 13.50 15.80
N SER A 223 22.63 13.26 16.34
CA SER A 223 23.80 13.97 15.96
C SER A 223 24.28 13.44 14.63
N GLU A 224 24.26 14.31 13.66
CA GLU A 224 24.93 14.25 12.36
C GLU A 224 25.04 12.90 11.65
N PHE A 225 24.38 12.84 10.53
CA PHE A 225 24.58 11.86 9.48
C PHE A 225 26.01 11.93 8.97
N THR A 226 26.86 11.03 9.38
CA THR A 226 28.18 10.83 8.80
C THR A 226 28.27 9.45 8.17
N GLY A 227 27.67 9.29 6.98
CA GLY A 227 27.87 8.10 6.18
C GLY A 227 28.61 8.44 4.88
N GLU A 228 29.58 7.63 4.50
CA GLU A 228 30.24 7.75 3.21
C GLU A 228 29.46 6.97 2.15
N ILE A 229 28.84 7.66 1.20
CA ILE A 229 28.33 7.02 -0.02
C ILE A 229 29.46 6.94 -1.02
N LYS A 230 29.93 5.74 -1.31
CA LYS A 230 30.83 5.52 -2.44
C LYS A 230 30.03 5.53 -3.75
N LYS A 231 30.03 6.65 -4.45
CA LYS A 231 29.63 6.73 -5.85
C LYS A 231 30.89 6.97 -6.66
N ASN A 232 31.24 6.06 -7.54
CA ASN A 232 32.43 6.13 -8.42
C ASN A 232 33.77 6.32 -7.67
N GLY A 233 34.00 5.57 -6.59
CA GLY A 233 35.31 5.52 -5.91
C GLY A 233 35.68 6.74 -5.07
N LYS A 234 34.82 7.77 -4.99
CA LYS A 234 35.04 8.93 -4.12
C LYS A 234 34.04 8.94 -2.97
N ALA A 235 34.56 8.84 -1.76
CA ALA A 235 33.77 9.01 -0.55
C ALA A 235 33.20 10.44 -0.48
N ARG A 236 31.88 10.57 -0.39
CA ARG A 236 31.20 11.82 -0.04
C ARG A 236 30.64 11.70 1.35
N LYS A 237 31.02 12.56 2.28
CA LYS A 237 30.27 12.76 3.53
C LYS A 237 28.87 13.21 3.14
N SER A 238 27.89 12.37 3.41
CA SER A 238 26.52 12.60 3.02
C SER A 238 25.64 12.68 4.26
N SER A 239 24.83 13.72 4.32
CA SER A 239 23.70 13.83 5.25
C SER A 239 22.53 12.93 4.84
N ASP A 240 22.79 11.79 4.24
CA ASP A 240 21.81 10.85 3.71
C ASP A 240 21.10 10.11 4.86
N PRO A 241 19.75 10.11 4.90
CA PRO A 241 18.97 9.34 5.87
C PRO A 241 19.34 7.85 5.94
N ALA A 242 19.73 7.24 4.82
CA ALA A 242 20.10 5.83 4.75
C ALA A 242 21.36 5.46 5.55
N ASN A 243 22.21 6.43 5.85
CA ASN A 243 23.51 6.24 6.52
C ASN A 243 23.50 6.72 7.99
N ASN A 244 22.33 6.83 8.59
CA ASN A 244 22.21 7.22 9.98
C ASN A 244 22.59 6.07 10.92
N GLU A 245 23.66 6.25 11.71
CA GLU A 245 24.16 5.24 12.63
C GLU A 245 23.11 4.79 13.65
N LYS A 246 22.23 5.69 14.11
CA LYS A 246 21.16 5.35 15.06
C LYS A 246 20.02 4.56 14.42
N LEU A 247 19.68 4.84 13.16
CA LEU A 247 18.73 3.99 12.45
C LEU A 247 19.33 2.61 12.20
N LEU A 248 20.66 2.53 12.00
CA LEU A 248 21.39 1.25 11.95
C LEU A 248 21.40 0.58 13.32
N GLU A 249 21.53 1.30 14.40
CA GLU A 249 21.46 0.78 15.77
C GLU A 249 20.08 0.23 16.10
N ILE A 250 18.99 0.94 15.78
CA ILE A 250 17.63 0.42 15.85
C ILE A 250 17.53 -0.87 15.02
N SER A 251 18.06 -0.87 13.80
CA SER A 251 18.09 -2.04 12.93
C SER A 251 18.81 -3.23 13.56
N ASN A 252 19.94 -3.01 14.19
CA ASN A 252 20.79 -4.06 14.73
C ASN A 252 20.30 -4.57 16.09
N ASN A 253 19.72 -3.69 16.92
CA ASN A 253 19.31 -3.98 18.30
C ASN A 253 17.81 -4.24 18.47
N TRP A 254 17.04 -4.31 17.37
CA TRP A 254 15.60 -4.62 17.40
C TRP A 254 15.35 -6.09 17.75
N GLN A 255 15.63 -6.45 19.00
CA GLN A 255 15.42 -7.82 19.50
C GLN A 255 14.33 -7.89 20.57
N ALA A 256 13.83 -6.75 21.03
CA ALA A 256 12.95 -6.66 22.19
C ALA A 256 11.57 -7.30 21.98
N TYR A 257 11.14 -7.49 20.73
CA TYR A 257 9.79 -7.92 20.45
C TYR A 257 9.76 -9.24 19.68
N LYS A 258 9.22 -10.29 20.29
CA LYS A 258 8.91 -11.56 19.59
C LYS A 258 7.82 -11.37 18.51
N LEU A 259 6.92 -10.43 18.73
CA LEU A 259 5.86 -10.00 17.81
C LEU A 259 6.04 -8.51 17.52
N SER A 260 5.51 -8.03 16.37
CA SER A 260 5.49 -6.60 16.12
C SER A 260 4.68 -5.88 17.20
N PRO A 261 5.19 -4.80 17.78
CA PRO A 261 4.45 -4.01 18.77
C PRO A 261 3.37 -3.13 18.10
N PHE A 262 3.41 -2.97 16.78
CA PHE A 262 2.50 -2.07 16.06
C PHE A 262 1.16 -2.75 15.77
N SER A 263 0.09 -2.19 16.32
CA SER A 263 -1.30 -2.58 16.06
C SER A 263 -1.88 -1.89 14.82
N LYS A 264 -3.17 -2.11 14.54
CA LYS A 264 -3.84 -1.61 13.32
C LYS A 264 -3.94 -0.10 13.23
N ALA A 265 -3.92 0.61 14.36
CA ALA A 265 -3.95 2.07 14.44
C ALA A 265 -2.85 2.56 15.37
N GLY A 266 -2.34 3.76 15.14
CA GLY A 266 -1.40 4.36 16.06
C GLY A 266 -0.95 5.75 15.65
N ILE A 267 -0.22 6.37 16.57
CA ILE A 267 0.39 7.68 16.41
C ILE A 267 1.79 7.70 16.98
N MET A 268 2.72 8.27 16.24
CA MET A 268 4.07 8.59 16.71
C MET A 268 4.23 10.09 16.81
N SER A 269 4.70 10.55 17.93
CA SER A 269 5.04 11.96 18.15
C SER A 269 6.29 12.08 19.02
N LYS A 270 7.29 12.80 18.52
CA LYS A 270 8.57 13.02 19.19
C LYS A 270 9.25 11.71 19.65
N GLY A 271 9.21 10.68 18.80
CA GLY A 271 9.81 9.37 19.08
C GLY A 271 8.99 8.44 19.96
N LYS A 272 7.92 8.90 20.60
CA LYS A 272 7.00 8.05 21.37
C LYS A 272 5.85 7.57 20.50
N VAL A 273 5.44 6.33 20.69
CA VAL A 273 4.40 5.65 19.90
C VAL A 273 3.28 5.17 20.81
N TRP A 274 2.07 5.42 20.39
CA TRP A 274 0.84 4.85 20.96
C TRP A 274 0.11 4.08 19.88
N THR A 275 -0.31 2.87 20.17
CA THR A 275 -0.94 2.00 19.18
C THR A 275 -2.09 1.21 19.79
N ALA A 276 -3.11 0.92 18.99
CA ALA A 276 -4.29 0.18 19.39
C ALA A 276 -4.84 -0.65 18.23
N ASN A 277 -5.55 -1.72 18.54
CA ASN A 277 -6.48 -2.29 17.60
C ASN A 277 -7.79 -1.48 17.58
N TYR A 278 -8.60 -1.72 16.58
CA TYR A 278 -9.88 -1.05 16.44
C TYR A 278 -10.87 -1.91 15.66
N LYS A 279 -12.16 -1.62 15.86
CA LYS A 279 -13.27 -2.10 15.04
C LYS A 279 -13.77 -0.97 14.15
N ALA A 280 -14.01 -1.29 12.88
CA ALA A 280 -14.63 -0.35 11.96
C ALA A 280 -16.11 -0.18 12.31
N VAL A 281 -16.60 1.04 12.32
CA VAL A 281 -18.00 1.41 12.48
C VAL A 281 -18.48 2.06 11.20
N TYR A 282 -19.44 1.43 10.54
CA TYR A 282 -19.97 1.91 9.27
C TYR A 282 -21.41 1.46 9.08
N ASP A 283 -22.31 2.39 8.90
CA ASP A 283 -23.75 2.21 8.73
C ASP A 283 -24.27 2.63 7.35
N GLY A 284 -23.35 3.04 6.45
CA GLY A 284 -23.68 3.44 5.09
C GLY A 284 -23.93 2.27 4.13
N GLU A 285 -24.19 2.60 2.88
CA GLU A 285 -24.39 1.65 1.79
C GLU A 285 -23.12 0.82 1.53
N ARG A 286 -23.32 -0.50 1.27
CA ARG A 286 -22.24 -1.45 1.00
C ARG A 286 -22.32 -1.95 -0.43
N LYS A 287 -21.31 -1.67 -1.22
CA LYS A 287 -21.15 -2.25 -2.55
C LYS A 287 -20.63 -3.68 -2.47
N LEU A 288 -21.24 -4.55 -3.23
CA LEU A 288 -20.98 -5.97 -3.29
C LEU A 288 -20.26 -6.35 -4.57
N LEU A 289 -19.76 -7.59 -4.67
CA LEU A 289 -19.14 -8.07 -5.90
C LEU A 289 -20.12 -8.04 -7.08
N GLY A 290 -21.40 -8.35 -6.86
CA GLY A 290 -22.43 -8.30 -7.88
C GLY A 290 -22.64 -6.92 -8.51
N ASP A 291 -22.46 -5.85 -7.71
CA ASP A 291 -22.71 -4.48 -8.16
C ASP A 291 -21.68 -3.95 -9.16
N ILE A 292 -20.52 -4.60 -9.26
CA ILE A 292 -19.45 -4.15 -10.17
C ILE A 292 -19.41 -4.94 -11.47
N LEU A 293 -20.22 -6.01 -11.60
CA LEU A 293 -20.19 -6.83 -12.78
C LEU A 293 -20.73 -6.10 -14.01
N GLU A 294 -20.13 -6.39 -15.16
CA GLU A 294 -20.68 -5.99 -16.44
C GLU A 294 -21.98 -6.76 -16.71
N PRO A 295 -23.05 -6.10 -17.15
CA PRO A 295 -24.34 -6.75 -17.38
C PRO A 295 -24.27 -7.80 -18.49
N LYS A 296 -23.31 -7.65 -19.42
CA LYS A 296 -23.08 -8.58 -20.53
C LYS A 296 -21.61 -8.59 -20.91
N VAL A 297 -21.00 -9.77 -20.95
CA VAL A 297 -19.65 -10.00 -21.46
C VAL A 297 -19.75 -10.82 -22.75
N ASN A 298 -19.30 -10.26 -23.87
CA ASN A 298 -19.43 -10.93 -25.20
C ASN A 298 -18.23 -11.81 -25.52
N ASP A 299 -17.05 -11.50 -24.99
CA ASP A 299 -15.83 -12.22 -25.29
C ASP A 299 -15.80 -13.58 -24.57
N GLN A 300 -15.84 -14.64 -25.37
CA GLN A 300 -15.81 -16.02 -24.88
C GLN A 300 -14.53 -16.39 -24.14
N TRP A 301 -13.47 -15.61 -24.29
CA TRP A 301 -12.23 -15.82 -23.56
C TRP A 301 -12.41 -15.78 -22.04
N PHE A 302 -13.37 -15.02 -21.55
CA PHE A 302 -13.63 -14.92 -20.11
C PHE A 302 -14.39 -16.10 -19.54
N TYR A 303 -15.14 -16.83 -20.35
CA TYR A 303 -15.96 -17.95 -19.91
C TYR A 303 -15.14 -19.22 -19.67
N LEU A 304 -15.58 -20.02 -18.73
CA LEU A 304 -14.99 -21.33 -18.45
C LEU A 304 -15.72 -22.41 -19.27
N ASP A 305 -14.96 -23.31 -19.87
CA ASP A 305 -15.48 -24.57 -20.35
C ASP A 305 -15.57 -25.62 -19.22
N ASP A 306 -16.07 -26.82 -19.52
CA ASP A 306 -16.27 -27.89 -18.53
C ASP A 306 -14.95 -28.40 -17.93
N GLU A 307 -13.86 -28.42 -18.69
CA GLU A 307 -12.54 -28.87 -18.21
C GLU A 307 -11.90 -27.80 -17.33
N GLU A 308 -11.96 -26.55 -17.74
CA GLU A 308 -11.53 -25.43 -16.93
C GLU A 308 -12.33 -25.39 -15.61
N THR A 309 -13.66 -25.57 -15.66
CA THR A 309 -14.53 -25.59 -14.47
C THR A 309 -14.09 -26.61 -13.44
N LYS A 310 -13.86 -27.88 -13.85
CA LYS A 310 -13.35 -28.92 -12.95
C LYS A 310 -12.00 -28.55 -12.32
N SER A 311 -11.13 -27.95 -13.13
CA SER A 311 -9.81 -27.50 -12.65
C SER A 311 -9.93 -26.37 -11.61
N TRP A 312 -10.87 -25.45 -11.79
CA TRP A 312 -11.15 -24.39 -10.82
C TRP A 312 -11.80 -24.93 -9.55
N GLU A 313 -12.77 -25.87 -9.66
CA GLU A 313 -13.37 -26.55 -8.50
C GLU A 313 -12.30 -27.22 -7.64
N TYR A 314 -11.38 -27.97 -8.28
CA TYR A 314 -10.27 -28.57 -7.58
C TYR A 314 -9.41 -27.54 -6.87
N GLN A 315 -9.06 -26.41 -7.53
CA GLN A 315 -8.23 -25.37 -6.90
C GLN A 315 -8.91 -24.68 -5.73
N LYS A 316 -10.23 -24.48 -5.79
CA LYS A 316 -11.02 -23.82 -4.74
C LYS A 316 -11.45 -24.80 -3.64
N GLY A 317 -11.49 -26.09 -3.93
CA GLY A 317 -11.91 -27.15 -2.99
C GLY A 317 -10.98 -27.27 -1.78
N ALA A 318 -11.46 -27.97 -0.76
CA ALA A 318 -10.66 -28.37 0.37
C ALA A 318 -9.59 -29.39 -0.07
N LYS A 319 -8.44 -29.34 0.57
CA LYS A 319 -7.34 -30.30 0.35
C LYS A 319 -6.86 -30.86 1.68
N ASP A 320 -6.65 -32.15 1.69
CA ASP A 320 -6.02 -32.89 2.78
C ASP A 320 -5.19 -34.01 2.13
N GLU A 321 -3.96 -33.69 1.72
CA GLU A 321 -3.13 -34.56 0.91
C GLU A 321 -1.67 -34.57 1.37
N GLU A 322 -1.00 -35.72 1.26
CA GLU A 322 0.43 -35.80 1.50
C GLU A 322 1.19 -35.14 0.34
N ARG A 323 2.09 -34.24 0.66
CA ARG A 323 2.99 -33.59 -0.29
C ARG A 323 4.45 -33.86 0.06
N THR A 324 5.27 -33.92 -0.97
CA THR A 324 6.71 -34.10 -0.83
C THR A 324 7.46 -32.87 -1.29
N VAL A 325 8.36 -32.35 -0.46
CA VAL A 325 9.27 -31.26 -0.84
C VAL A 325 10.31 -31.82 -1.80
N LYS A 326 10.27 -31.38 -3.07
CA LYS A 326 11.15 -31.88 -4.14
C LYS A 326 12.64 -31.80 -3.83
N SER A 327 13.09 -30.81 -3.08
CA SER A 327 14.51 -30.58 -2.77
C SER A 327 15.05 -31.43 -1.64
N SER A 328 14.19 -31.90 -0.71
CA SER A 328 14.61 -32.61 0.50
C SER A 328 13.99 -33.99 0.65
N GLY A 329 13.01 -34.36 -0.18
CA GLY A 329 12.23 -35.58 -0.01
C GLY A 329 11.31 -35.59 1.21
N PHE A 330 11.25 -34.49 1.97
CA PHE A 330 10.44 -34.41 3.18
C PHE A 330 8.92 -34.44 2.84
N LYS A 331 8.21 -35.36 3.47
CA LYS A 331 6.77 -35.54 3.33
C LYS A 331 6.03 -34.79 4.44
N PHE A 332 4.96 -34.11 4.07
CA PHE A 332 4.10 -33.40 5.03
C PHE A 332 2.64 -33.44 4.60
N GLN A 333 1.74 -33.42 5.58
CA GLN A 333 0.32 -33.34 5.31
C GLN A 333 -0.06 -31.88 4.99
N TYR A 334 -0.49 -31.65 3.75
CA TYR A 334 -0.98 -30.35 3.30
C TYR A 334 -2.49 -30.27 3.52
N LYS A 335 -2.91 -29.36 4.42
CA LYS A 335 -4.32 -29.14 4.72
C LYS A 335 -4.73 -27.72 4.33
N GLU A 336 -5.83 -27.62 3.59
CA GLU A 336 -6.36 -26.33 3.15
C GLU A 336 -7.91 -26.40 3.11
N GLY A 337 -8.59 -25.45 3.76
CA GLY A 337 -10.06 -25.38 3.76
C GLY A 337 -10.62 -24.95 2.41
N ALA A 338 -11.86 -25.26 2.06
CA ALA A 338 -12.50 -24.81 0.83
C ALA A 338 -12.68 -23.28 0.76
N LEU A 339 -12.62 -22.73 -0.44
CA LEU A 339 -13.12 -21.40 -0.76
C LEU A 339 -14.44 -21.51 -1.55
N PRO A 340 -15.35 -20.54 -1.45
CA PRO A 340 -16.54 -20.52 -2.31
C PRO A 340 -16.19 -20.59 -3.79
N PHE A 341 -16.98 -21.36 -4.54
CA PHE A 341 -16.91 -21.44 -6.00
C PHE A 341 -18.33 -21.65 -6.54
N PRO A 342 -18.80 -20.76 -7.42
CA PRO A 342 -18.22 -19.48 -7.79
C PRO A 342 -18.07 -18.51 -6.62
N ASP A 343 -17.37 -17.39 -6.82
CA ASP A 343 -17.28 -16.33 -5.82
C ASP A 343 -18.67 -15.70 -5.60
N PRO A 344 -19.15 -15.59 -4.36
CA PRO A 344 -20.50 -15.10 -4.07
C PRO A 344 -20.64 -13.61 -4.38
N LEU A 345 -21.75 -13.27 -5.05
CA LEU A 345 -22.03 -11.90 -5.51
C LEU A 345 -22.64 -11.01 -4.43
N ASP A 346 -23.20 -11.62 -3.37
CA ASP A 346 -23.93 -10.98 -2.26
C ASP A 346 -23.02 -10.40 -1.15
N ARG A 347 -21.74 -10.29 -1.42
CA ARG A 347 -20.74 -9.76 -0.47
C ARG A 347 -19.56 -9.12 -1.17
N PRO A 348 -18.73 -8.29 -0.48
CA PRO A 348 -17.51 -7.75 -1.06
C PRO A 348 -16.56 -8.87 -1.50
N SER A 349 -15.90 -8.65 -2.65
CA SER A 349 -14.91 -9.57 -3.21
C SER A 349 -13.74 -9.81 -2.25
N ARG A 350 -13.01 -10.88 -2.46
CA ARG A 350 -11.68 -11.05 -1.86
C ARG A 350 -10.71 -10.01 -2.45
N THR A 351 -9.56 -9.83 -1.81
CA THR A 351 -8.51 -8.97 -2.38
C THR A 351 -8.09 -9.51 -3.75
N MET A 352 -8.20 -8.67 -4.77
CA MET A 352 -7.68 -8.97 -6.10
C MET A 352 -6.15 -9.03 -6.09
N ILE A 353 -5.60 -10.03 -6.74
CA ILE A 353 -4.15 -10.25 -6.85
C ILE A 353 -3.60 -9.75 -8.19
N THR A 354 -2.29 -9.52 -8.26
CA THR A 354 -1.61 -9.11 -9.51
C THR A 354 -1.68 -10.15 -10.63
N GLY A 355 -1.88 -11.42 -10.28
CA GLY A 355 -2.05 -12.52 -11.24
C GLY A 355 -3.50 -12.82 -11.60
N GLU A 356 -4.45 -11.93 -11.36
CA GLU A 356 -5.89 -12.15 -11.61
C GLU A 356 -6.20 -12.53 -13.06
N GLY A 357 -5.54 -11.89 -14.00
CA GLY A 357 -5.65 -12.24 -15.41
C GLY A 357 -5.03 -13.59 -15.78
N GLY A 358 -5.50 -14.18 -16.86
CA GLY A 358 -4.99 -15.45 -17.37
C GLY A 358 -5.85 -16.67 -17.03
N LYS A 359 -5.81 -17.67 -17.92
CA LYS A 359 -6.67 -18.86 -17.87
C LYS A 359 -6.32 -19.85 -16.75
N SER A 360 -5.06 -19.90 -16.29
CA SER A 360 -4.63 -20.87 -15.29
C SER A 360 -5.46 -20.77 -14.03
N PRO A 361 -6.07 -21.87 -13.57
CA PRO A 361 -6.83 -21.91 -12.32
C PRO A 361 -5.96 -21.52 -11.13
N SER A 362 -6.56 -20.80 -10.20
CA SER A 362 -5.88 -20.40 -8.97
C SER A 362 -6.88 -20.26 -7.84
N ARG A 363 -6.47 -20.68 -6.66
CA ARG A 363 -7.26 -20.51 -5.45
C ARG A 363 -7.65 -19.05 -5.19
N PHE A 364 -6.79 -18.12 -5.55
CA PHE A 364 -6.94 -16.71 -5.20
C PHE A 364 -7.61 -15.83 -6.26
N LYS A 365 -7.66 -16.28 -7.51
CA LYS A 365 -8.37 -15.57 -8.59
C LYS A 365 -9.89 -15.71 -8.44
N HIS A 366 -10.62 -14.78 -9.04
CA HIS A 366 -12.07 -14.77 -8.99
C HIS A 366 -12.70 -15.52 -10.18
N VAL A 367 -13.77 -16.23 -9.90
CA VAL A 367 -14.70 -16.77 -10.88
C VAL A 367 -16.10 -16.45 -10.40
N VAL A 368 -16.92 -15.86 -11.23
CA VAL A 368 -18.29 -15.44 -10.94
C VAL A 368 -19.28 -16.19 -11.85
N GLU A 369 -20.49 -16.37 -11.38
CA GLU A 369 -21.63 -16.77 -12.20
C GLU A 369 -22.32 -15.50 -12.68
N ASP A 370 -22.47 -15.33 -13.99
CA ASP A 370 -23.12 -14.17 -14.55
C ASP A 370 -24.67 -14.34 -14.61
N SER A 371 -25.36 -13.31 -15.11
CA SER A 371 -26.83 -13.32 -15.24
C SER A 371 -27.37 -14.44 -16.15
N THR A 372 -26.53 -15.02 -17.03
CA THR A 372 -26.87 -16.15 -17.90
C THR A 372 -26.57 -17.52 -17.30
N LYS A 373 -26.19 -17.56 -16.02
CA LYS A 373 -25.79 -18.78 -15.29
C LYS A 373 -24.51 -19.45 -15.80
N LYS A 374 -23.67 -18.69 -16.49
CA LYS A 374 -22.37 -19.16 -16.95
C LYS A 374 -21.24 -18.70 -16.02
N LEU A 375 -20.27 -19.58 -15.82
CA LEU A 375 -19.07 -19.28 -15.05
C LEU A 375 -18.05 -18.52 -15.89
N ARG A 376 -17.53 -17.46 -15.34
CA ARG A 376 -16.50 -16.65 -16.02
C ARG A 376 -15.52 -15.98 -15.05
N ARG A 377 -14.37 -15.63 -15.57
CA ARG A 377 -13.39 -14.77 -14.92
C ARG A 377 -13.88 -13.32 -14.91
N LEU A 378 -13.36 -12.52 -13.98
CA LEU A 378 -13.59 -11.08 -14.03
C LEU A 378 -12.96 -10.47 -15.28
N THR A 379 -13.60 -9.44 -15.84
CA THR A 379 -13.03 -8.62 -16.91
C THR A 379 -12.08 -7.56 -16.36
N PRO A 380 -11.22 -6.93 -17.19
CA PRO A 380 -10.41 -5.79 -16.74
C PRO A 380 -11.25 -4.62 -16.22
N ILE A 381 -12.40 -4.36 -16.84
CA ILE A 381 -13.34 -3.30 -16.41
C ILE A 381 -13.84 -3.59 -14.99
N GLU A 382 -14.23 -4.81 -14.70
CA GLU A 382 -14.66 -5.21 -13.36
C GLU A 382 -13.52 -5.10 -12.33
N ALA A 383 -12.30 -5.41 -12.75
CA ALA A 383 -11.11 -5.21 -11.94
C ALA A 383 -10.84 -3.72 -11.63
N GLU A 384 -11.07 -2.83 -12.59
CA GLU A 384 -11.00 -1.38 -12.43
C GLU A 384 -12.08 -0.88 -11.48
N ARG A 385 -13.33 -1.31 -11.66
CA ARG A 385 -14.47 -0.97 -10.80
C ARG A 385 -14.26 -1.42 -9.34
N LEU A 386 -13.62 -2.57 -9.09
CA LEU A 386 -13.27 -3.04 -7.75
C LEU A 386 -12.38 -2.08 -6.98
N ASN A 387 -11.55 -1.32 -7.68
CA ASN A 387 -10.68 -0.29 -7.10
C ASN A 387 -11.26 1.14 -7.26
N GLY A 388 -12.43 1.29 -7.87
CA GLY A 388 -13.09 2.59 -8.08
C GLY A 388 -12.47 3.45 -9.18
N PHE A 389 -11.80 2.83 -10.16
CA PHE A 389 -11.39 3.49 -11.39
C PHE A 389 -12.56 3.54 -12.38
N PRO A 390 -12.56 4.51 -13.31
CA PRO A 390 -13.45 4.49 -14.48
C PRO A 390 -13.22 3.24 -15.36
N ASP A 391 -14.24 2.87 -16.11
CA ASP A 391 -14.15 1.79 -17.09
C ASP A 391 -13.07 2.10 -18.14
N ASP A 392 -12.36 1.06 -18.59
CA ASP A 392 -11.27 1.15 -19.56
C ASP A 392 -10.11 2.08 -19.18
N TRP A 393 -9.96 2.35 -17.88
CA TRP A 393 -8.86 3.18 -17.36
C TRP A 393 -7.48 2.67 -17.78
N THR A 394 -7.28 1.37 -17.73
CA THR A 394 -6.01 0.73 -18.07
C THR A 394 -5.92 0.32 -19.55
N LEU A 395 -6.92 0.62 -20.37
CA LEU A 395 -6.89 0.31 -21.79
C LEU A 395 -6.00 1.33 -22.53
N THR A 396 -4.84 0.87 -22.99
CA THR A 396 -3.95 1.61 -23.89
C THR A 396 -3.63 0.76 -25.12
N ASP A 397 -3.08 1.37 -26.16
CA ASP A 397 -2.72 0.66 -27.40
C ASP A 397 -1.66 -0.42 -27.19
N THR A 398 -0.85 -0.29 -26.15
CA THR A 398 0.30 -1.17 -25.87
C THR A 398 0.12 -2.08 -24.66
N MET A 399 -0.90 -1.86 -23.81
CA MET A 399 -1.04 -2.59 -22.57
C MET A 399 -1.65 -3.98 -22.77
N PRO A 400 -0.92 -5.07 -22.48
CA PRO A 400 -1.46 -6.42 -22.57
C PRO A 400 -2.57 -6.67 -21.54
N LEU A 401 -3.50 -7.56 -21.87
CA LEU A 401 -4.63 -7.92 -21.01
C LEU A 401 -4.20 -8.31 -19.59
N ASN A 402 -3.20 -9.16 -19.47
CA ASN A 402 -2.68 -9.60 -18.17
C ASN A 402 -2.05 -8.45 -17.36
N PHE A 403 -1.52 -7.44 -18.04
CA PHE A 403 -0.90 -6.29 -17.37
C PHE A 403 -1.96 -5.31 -16.82
N ARG A 404 -3.13 -5.21 -17.45
CA ARG A 404 -4.29 -4.48 -16.89
C ARG A 404 -4.63 -5.01 -15.49
N TYR A 405 -4.73 -6.32 -15.33
CA TYR A 405 -4.97 -6.95 -14.01
C TYR A 405 -3.79 -6.76 -13.05
N PHE A 406 -2.56 -6.84 -13.55
CA PHE A 406 -1.37 -6.60 -12.75
C PHE A 406 -1.39 -5.20 -12.14
N CYS A 407 -1.73 -4.19 -12.92
CA CYS A 407 -1.89 -2.82 -12.43
C CYS A 407 -2.99 -2.73 -11.36
N MET A 408 -4.15 -3.33 -11.60
CA MET A 408 -5.27 -3.31 -10.65
C MET A 408 -4.97 -4.10 -9.37
N GLY A 409 -4.22 -5.19 -9.45
CA GLY A 409 -3.74 -5.94 -8.28
C GLY A 409 -2.78 -5.13 -7.40
N ASN A 410 -2.03 -4.20 -7.97
CA ASN A 410 -1.15 -3.28 -7.25
C ASN A 410 -1.84 -1.97 -6.86
N ALA A 411 -2.92 -1.57 -7.52
CA ALA A 411 -3.61 -0.31 -7.27
C ALA A 411 -4.25 -0.22 -5.87
N LEU A 412 -4.63 0.97 -5.49
CA LEU A 412 -5.40 1.28 -4.29
C LEU A 412 -6.90 1.44 -4.61
N VAL A 413 -7.74 1.51 -3.56
CA VAL A 413 -9.16 1.87 -3.73
C VAL A 413 -9.28 3.39 -3.76
N VAL A 414 -9.50 3.93 -4.97
CA VAL A 414 -9.46 5.37 -5.25
C VAL A 414 -10.41 6.19 -4.38
N PRO A 415 -11.71 5.87 -4.27
CA PRO A 415 -12.63 6.69 -3.49
C PRO A 415 -12.31 6.66 -1.99
N LEU A 416 -11.77 5.57 -1.45
CA LEU A 416 -11.31 5.50 -0.06
C LEU A 416 -10.17 6.52 0.19
N VAL A 417 -9.23 6.61 -0.74
CA VAL A 417 -8.11 7.56 -0.64
C VAL A 417 -8.58 8.99 -0.86
N ALA A 418 -9.54 9.22 -1.75
CA ALA A 418 -10.13 10.54 -1.96
C ALA A 418 -10.78 11.11 -0.68
N GLU A 419 -11.48 10.27 0.10
CA GLU A 419 -12.02 10.68 1.40
C GLU A 419 -10.91 11.08 2.40
N MET A 420 -9.80 10.33 2.44
CA MET A 420 -8.64 10.72 3.27
C MET A 420 -8.07 12.07 2.82
N MET A 421 -7.89 12.25 1.52
CA MET A 421 -7.30 13.47 0.97
C MET A 421 -8.20 14.71 1.19
N LYS A 422 -9.52 14.56 1.14
CA LYS A 422 -10.47 15.60 1.57
C LYS A 422 -10.28 15.99 3.03
N GLY A 423 -10.08 14.98 3.90
CA GLY A 423 -9.86 15.21 5.32
C GLY A 423 -8.54 15.94 5.65
N ILE A 424 -7.55 15.94 4.76
CA ILE A 424 -6.27 16.62 4.96
C ILE A 424 -6.41 18.15 4.77
N GLN A 425 -7.31 18.61 3.91
CA GLN A 425 -7.58 20.04 3.66
C GLN A 425 -8.19 20.72 4.89
#